data_0a6201787f73cd24ca082f4f38344ca3
#
_entry.id   0a6201787f73cd24ca082f4f38344ca3
#
_cell.length_a   1.000
_cell.length_b   1.000
_cell.length_c   1.000
_cell.angle_alpha   90.00
_cell.angle_beta   90.00
_cell.angle_gamma   90.00
#
_symmetry.space_group_name_H-M   'P 1'
#
loop_
_entity.id
_entity.type
_entity.pdbx_description
1 polymer ?
#
loop_
_entity_poly.entity_id
_entity_poly.type
_entity_poly.pdbx_seq_one_letter_code
_entity_poly.pdbx_strand_id
1 'polypeptide(L)'
;MGGFDWDLATGVMVMDEAALDVFDFEPDEYDGNPETLGSRVLPDEGRQLDTLVAQALKDGSDQYGAYFRIRRRDGSQQWTHTQGLVYRDPDGRPVRIVGVIRDATHELTESAARLGLDEGRRQRAGVVEGTTAALAYARTVQDVIDLLNDSHALEHFGAASLVMGLLEAGRIHLVAEGPDGAFVPGTRFTRVDEPYPMSEVIRTLRPRFIDTAEDFAASFPVLWPHISGLGITAAAYLPLIAQARPIGALGLLYSDRTGFSEDERTLLVALSSSIAQSLQRAMLYEQEHDLAEGLQQAMLPRRIPDVPGTQIAVRYRSARLGRDIGGDWYDVIPLPGGRVGAVIGDVQGHDTHAAAVMGQLRIVLRAYAAEGHTPATVMARASVFLHELDTERFATCTYAEADPATGVIQVVRAGHVDPLVREADGSCRRVAVEGGLPLGLSAEFGRLDYPVTTLELDSGQTLMLYTDGLVEKPGADLDEGLEWLSSLVRRGPSDLQRLADLLCDVVADRGGEDDVAILLLRRLGAYAPTGGRFRQHVAQSDPEALSAARHMIRAAVRAWGAASRADEIELVADELMTNALMHTDGGAIVTLRVLPGPERRLRVEVEDRSSALPRRREAGEAGVSGRGLLLVDQL
;
A
#
# COMPACT_ATOMS: atom_id res chain seq x y z
N MET A 1 65.81 6.80 -27.17
CA MET A 1 65.23 6.54 -28.52
C MET A 1 66.38 6.33 -29.43
N GLY A 2 66.48 5.17 -30.04
CA GLY A 2 67.53 4.79 -30.98
C GLY A 2 66.98 4.67 -32.38
N GLY A 3 67.87 4.81 -33.38
CA GLY A 3 67.55 4.71 -34.80
C GLY A 3 68.08 3.41 -35.40
N PHE A 4 67.34 2.90 -36.37
CA PHE A 4 67.79 1.76 -37.19
C PHE A 4 67.56 2.04 -38.67
N ASP A 5 68.42 1.40 -39.49
CA ASP A 5 68.41 1.51 -40.91
C ASP A 5 68.64 0.13 -41.51
N TRP A 6 67.61 -0.43 -42.17
CA TRP A 6 67.60 -1.77 -42.72
C TRP A 6 67.60 -1.74 -44.23
N ASP A 7 68.70 -2.12 -44.85
CA ASP A 7 68.81 -2.31 -46.29
C ASP A 7 68.23 -3.68 -46.65
N LEU A 8 67.11 -3.65 -47.39
CA LEU A 8 66.37 -4.88 -47.77
C LEU A 8 67.05 -5.65 -48.92
N ALA A 9 67.99 -5.01 -49.69
CA ALA A 9 68.70 -5.66 -50.77
C ALA A 9 69.88 -6.49 -50.24
N THR A 10 70.56 -5.98 -49.24
CA THR A 10 71.71 -6.66 -48.59
C THR A 10 71.29 -7.45 -47.37
N GLY A 11 70.11 -7.21 -46.82
CA GLY A 11 69.62 -7.83 -45.59
C GLY A 11 70.23 -7.25 -44.31
N VAL A 12 71.13 -6.26 -44.44
CA VAL A 12 71.85 -5.69 -43.28
C VAL A 12 71.03 -4.58 -42.64
N MET A 13 70.91 -4.67 -41.29
CA MET A 13 70.29 -3.63 -40.47
C MET A 13 71.39 -2.99 -39.60
N VAL A 14 71.57 -1.68 -39.77
CA VAL A 14 72.46 -0.89 -38.91
C VAL A 14 71.63 -0.20 -37.83
N MET A 15 72.13 -0.28 -36.62
CA MET A 15 71.51 0.33 -35.45
C MET A 15 72.51 1.29 -34.82
N ASP A 16 71.99 2.42 -34.32
CA ASP A 16 72.79 3.28 -33.47
C ASP A 16 72.95 2.69 -32.04
N GLU A 17 73.86 3.24 -31.26
CA GLU A 17 74.19 2.76 -29.92
C GLU A 17 72.93 2.81 -29.02
N ALA A 18 72.07 3.81 -29.16
CA ALA A 18 70.85 3.96 -28.42
C ALA A 18 69.79 2.90 -28.79
N ALA A 19 69.75 2.44 -30.04
CA ALA A 19 68.88 1.34 -30.46
C ALA A 19 69.34 -0.02 -29.94
N LEU A 20 70.66 -0.26 -29.95
CA LEU A 20 71.25 -1.45 -29.37
C LEU A 20 71.02 -1.55 -27.87
N ASP A 21 71.15 -0.39 -27.16
CA ASP A 21 70.87 -0.30 -25.71
C ASP A 21 69.40 -0.65 -25.38
N VAL A 22 68.43 -0.27 -26.23
CA VAL A 22 67.04 -0.69 -26.06
C VAL A 22 66.90 -2.19 -26.11
N PHE A 23 67.66 -2.90 -27.02
CA PHE A 23 67.65 -4.36 -27.11
C PHE A 23 68.59 -5.06 -26.12
N ASP A 24 69.32 -4.30 -25.32
CA ASP A 24 70.32 -4.80 -24.36
C ASP A 24 71.46 -5.58 -25.04
N PHE A 25 71.95 -5.04 -26.19
CA PHE A 25 73.14 -5.52 -26.92
C PHE A 25 74.32 -4.55 -26.75
N GLU A 26 75.51 -5.10 -26.58
CA GLU A 26 76.72 -4.35 -26.74
C GLU A 26 77.03 -4.14 -28.24
N PRO A 27 77.67 -3.05 -28.67
CA PRO A 27 77.91 -2.80 -30.09
C PRO A 27 78.69 -3.91 -30.84
N ASP A 28 79.51 -4.69 -30.17
CA ASP A 28 80.28 -5.80 -30.73
C ASP A 28 79.52 -7.12 -30.76
N GLU A 29 78.37 -7.20 -30.14
CA GLU A 29 77.49 -8.40 -30.11
C GLU A 29 76.47 -8.43 -31.27
N TYR A 30 76.24 -7.29 -31.94
CA TYR A 30 75.28 -7.21 -33.01
C TYR A 30 75.96 -7.32 -34.39
N ASP A 31 75.61 -8.33 -35.12
CA ASP A 31 76.19 -8.69 -36.43
C ASP A 31 75.54 -8.00 -37.64
N GLY A 32 74.59 -7.13 -37.44
CA GLY A 32 73.83 -6.49 -38.49
C GLY A 32 72.68 -7.33 -39.07
N ASN A 33 72.43 -8.51 -38.51
CA ASN A 33 71.32 -9.36 -38.91
C ASN A 33 70.09 -9.12 -38.04
N PRO A 34 68.91 -8.73 -38.62
CA PRO A 34 67.69 -8.54 -37.88
C PRO A 34 67.25 -9.78 -37.08
N GLU A 35 67.57 -11.00 -37.54
CA GLU A 35 67.25 -12.24 -36.83
C GLU A 35 67.93 -12.33 -35.46
N THR A 36 69.13 -11.75 -35.33
CA THR A 36 69.87 -11.69 -34.06
C THR A 36 69.09 -10.97 -32.97
N LEU A 37 68.28 -9.92 -33.34
CA LEU A 37 67.39 -9.21 -32.42
C LEU A 37 66.26 -10.11 -31.93
N GLY A 38 65.82 -11.03 -32.77
CA GLY A 38 64.76 -12.00 -32.44
C GLY A 38 65.09 -12.87 -31.22
N SER A 39 66.40 -13.05 -30.88
CA SER A 39 66.83 -13.76 -29.66
C SER A 39 66.37 -13.08 -28.36
N ARG A 40 66.10 -11.80 -28.39
CA ARG A 40 65.62 -11.02 -27.25
C ARG A 40 64.11 -10.81 -27.26
N VAL A 41 63.47 -10.88 -28.40
CA VAL A 41 62.01 -10.71 -28.54
C VAL A 41 61.29 -11.97 -28.04
N LEU A 42 60.17 -11.85 -27.36
CA LEU A 42 59.35 -12.96 -26.96
C LEU A 42 58.81 -13.70 -28.21
N PRO A 43 58.91 -15.04 -28.31
CA PRO A 43 58.67 -15.81 -29.57
C PRO A 43 57.32 -15.54 -30.24
N ASP A 44 56.26 -15.33 -29.47
CA ASP A 44 54.93 -15.05 -30.00
C ASP A 44 54.83 -13.62 -30.54
N GLU A 45 55.45 -12.67 -29.87
CA GLU A 45 55.46 -11.28 -30.28
C GLU A 45 56.41 -11.04 -31.46
N GLY A 46 57.50 -11.81 -31.56
CA GLY A 46 58.38 -11.80 -32.73
C GLY A 46 57.63 -12.21 -33.99
N ARG A 47 56.87 -13.30 -33.96
CA ARG A 47 56.04 -13.72 -35.10
C ARG A 47 54.99 -12.67 -35.51
N GLN A 48 54.41 -11.94 -34.54
CA GLN A 48 53.48 -10.86 -34.82
C GLN A 48 54.17 -9.67 -35.49
N LEU A 49 55.35 -9.31 -35.00
CA LEU A 49 56.16 -8.24 -35.57
C LEU A 49 56.58 -8.55 -37.01
N ASP A 50 57.10 -9.80 -37.25
CA ASP A 50 57.45 -10.26 -38.60
C ASP A 50 56.28 -10.23 -39.56
N THR A 51 55.11 -10.65 -39.11
CA THR A 51 53.87 -10.59 -39.90
C THR A 51 53.50 -9.14 -40.26
N LEU A 52 53.61 -8.24 -39.31
CA LEU A 52 53.27 -6.83 -39.45
C LEU A 52 54.22 -6.11 -40.43
N VAL A 53 55.52 -6.39 -40.32
CA VAL A 53 56.55 -5.87 -41.25
C VAL A 53 56.35 -6.45 -42.63
N ALA A 54 56.16 -7.78 -42.75
CA ALA A 54 55.91 -8.42 -44.06
C ALA A 54 54.64 -7.87 -44.75
N GLN A 55 53.61 -7.58 -43.96
CA GLN A 55 52.36 -6.97 -44.48
C GLN A 55 52.62 -5.56 -44.97
N ALA A 56 53.34 -4.71 -44.23
CA ALA A 56 53.67 -3.34 -44.61
C ALA A 56 54.50 -3.33 -45.94
N LEU A 57 55.44 -4.25 -46.09
CA LEU A 57 56.22 -4.43 -47.30
C LEU A 57 55.37 -4.82 -48.50
N LYS A 58 54.33 -5.68 -48.31
CA LYS A 58 53.46 -6.22 -49.35
C LYS A 58 52.32 -5.27 -49.74
N ASP A 59 51.68 -4.65 -48.80
CA ASP A 59 50.45 -3.83 -49.00
C ASP A 59 50.74 -2.38 -49.46
N GLY A 60 52.01 -2.03 -49.69
CA GLY A 60 52.40 -0.71 -50.15
C GLY A 60 52.35 0.36 -49.06
N SER A 61 52.27 0.00 -47.80
CA SER A 61 52.31 0.94 -46.67
C SER A 61 53.67 1.58 -46.58
N ASP A 62 53.71 2.88 -46.36
CA ASP A 62 54.97 3.64 -46.23
C ASP A 62 55.49 3.64 -44.78
N GLN A 63 54.73 3.08 -43.82
CA GLN A 63 55.12 3.03 -42.41
C GLN A 63 54.50 1.82 -41.70
N TYR A 64 55.15 1.37 -40.62
CA TYR A 64 54.59 0.44 -39.64
C TYR A 64 54.97 0.87 -38.23
N GLY A 65 54.21 0.43 -37.24
CA GLY A 65 54.51 0.59 -35.82
C GLY A 65 54.00 -0.58 -34.99
N ALA A 66 54.80 -0.98 -34.00
CA ALA A 66 54.46 -2.11 -33.15
C ALA A 66 54.99 -1.92 -31.73
N TYR A 67 54.21 -2.45 -30.79
CA TYR A 67 54.65 -2.66 -29.42
C TYR A 67 54.92 -4.15 -29.21
N PHE A 68 56.10 -4.49 -28.61
CA PHE A 68 56.45 -5.85 -28.30
C PHE A 68 57.38 -5.87 -27.06
N ARG A 69 57.54 -7.03 -26.43
CA ARG A 69 58.38 -7.17 -25.26
C ARG A 69 59.70 -7.85 -25.65
N ILE A 70 60.75 -7.30 -25.06
CA ILE A 70 62.07 -7.95 -25.11
C ILE A 70 62.40 -8.49 -23.71
N ARG A 71 63.22 -9.56 -23.70
CA ARG A 71 63.83 -10.09 -22.47
C ARG A 71 65.26 -9.59 -22.37
N ARG A 72 65.51 -8.84 -21.31
CA ARG A 72 66.84 -8.33 -21.00
C ARG A 72 67.75 -9.43 -20.44
N ARG A 73 69.06 -9.19 -20.35
CA ARG A 73 70.07 -10.12 -19.80
C ARG A 73 69.80 -10.52 -18.35
N ASP A 74 69.26 -9.61 -17.57
CA ASP A 74 68.88 -9.84 -16.17
C ASP A 74 67.57 -10.66 -16.03
N GLY A 75 66.93 -11.06 -17.15
CA GLY A 75 65.68 -11.79 -17.20
C GLY A 75 64.44 -10.93 -17.11
N SER A 76 64.54 -9.63 -16.88
CA SER A 76 63.42 -8.71 -16.85
C SER A 76 62.79 -8.55 -18.26
N GLN A 77 61.53 -8.15 -18.29
CA GLN A 77 60.83 -7.85 -19.53
C GLN A 77 60.65 -6.35 -19.66
N GLN A 78 60.93 -5.83 -20.87
CA GLN A 78 60.83 -4.42 -21.21
C GLN A 78 59.87 -4.27 -22.41
N TRP A 79 58.90 -3.40 -22.32
CA TRP A 79 58.09 -3.02 -23.46
C TRP A 79 58.89 -2.11 -24.40
N THR A 80 58.89 -2.44 -25.66
CA THR A 80 59.59 -1.74 -26.71
C THR A 80 58.58 -1.29 -27.77
N HIS A 81 58.72 -0.06 -28.24
CA HIS A 81 57.94 0.46 -29.38
C HIS A 81 58.89 0.73 -30.54
N THR A 82 58.55 0.18 -31.70
CA THR A 82 59.23 0.46 -32.97
C THR A 82 58.32 1.17 -33.93
N GLN A 83 58.88 2.06 -34.73
CA GLN A 83 58.20 2.70 -35.85
C GLN A 83 59.20 2.79 -37.00
N GLY A 84 58.81 2.26 -38.17
CA GLY A 84 59.65 2.27 -39.36
C GLY A 84 58.94 2.87 -40.57
N LEU A 85 59.72 3.57 -41.37
CA LEU A 85 59.34 4.10 -42.69
C LEU A 85 59.95 3.24 -43.79
N VAL A 86 59.11 2.81 -44.75
CA VAL A 86 59.49 1.93 -45.85
C VAL A 86 59.79 2.80 -47.08
N TYR A 87 61.03 2.80 -47.50
CA TYR A 87 61.46 3.45 -48.76
C TYR A 87 61.36 2.49 -49.91
N ARG A 88 60.82 2.97 -51.07
CA ARG A 88 60.63 2.17 -52.26
C ARG A 88 61.37 2.79 -53.45
N ASP A 89 61.74 1.92 -54.40
CA ASP A 89 62.28 2.34 -55.67
C ASP A 89 61.19 2.90 -56.63
N PRO A 90 61.57 3.49 -57.80
CA PRO A 90 60.58 4.00 -58.76
C PRO A 90 59.60 2.96 -59.26
N ASP A 91 59.90 1.67 -59.14
CA ASP A 91 59.04 0.54 -59.53
C ASP A 91 58.12 0.10 -58.40
N GLY A 92 58.16 0.77 -57.25
CA GLY A 92 57.35 0.49 -56.09
C GLY A 92 57.85 -0.66 -55.19
N ARG A 93 59.06 -1.16 -55.43
CA ARG A 93 59.61 -2.25 -54.63
C ARG A 93 60.26 -1.67 -53.37
N PRO A 94 60.02 -2.28 -52.17
CA PRO A 94 60.67 -1.83 -50.93
C PRO A 94 62.16 -2.11 -50.97
N VAL A 95 62.98 -1.05 -50.73
CA VAL A 95 64.45 -1.14 -50.79
C VAL A 95 65.11 -0.88 -49.43
N ARG A 96 64.43 -0.14 -48.55
CA ARG A 96 65.03 0.26 -47.28
C ARG A 96 63.96 0.55 -46.26
N ILE A 97 64.23 0.24 -44.99
CA ILE A 97 63.40 0.65 -43.85
C ILE A 97 64.27 1.49 -42.91
N VAL A 98 63.84 2.71 -42.62
CA VAL A 98 64.47 3.54 -41.59
C VAL A 98 63.49 3.75 -40.47
N GLY A 99 63.90 3.55 -39.23
CA GLY A 99 62.97 3.64 -38.14
C GLY A 99 63.63 4.05 -36.80
N VAL A 100 62.77 4.18 -35.82
CA VAL A 100 63.15 4.48 -34.46
C VAL A 100 62.60 3.39 -33.55
N ILE A 101 63.34 3.15 -32.48
CA ILE A 101 62.96 2.22 -31.42
C ILE A 101 63.17 2.89 -30.06
N ARG A 102 62.28 2.60 -29.11
CA ARG A 102 62.36 3.19 -27.78
C ARG A 102 61.78 2.22 -26.73
N ASP A 103 62.21 2.42 -25.50
CA ASP A 103 61.58 1.84 -24.34
C ASP A 103 60.18 2.49 -24.15
N ALA A 104 59.17 1.63 -24.07
CA ALA A 104 57.78 2.05 -23.89
C ALA A 104 57.21 1.51 -22.55
N THR A 105 58.06 0.95 -21.66
CA THR A 105 57.62 0.32 -20.41
C THR A 105 56.85 1.28 -19.51
N HIS A 106 57.41 2.47 -19.32
CA HIS A 106 56.82 3.48 -18.46
C HIS A 106 55.43 3.98 -18.98
N GLU A 107 55.39 4.26 -20.31
CA GLU A 107 54.15 4.74 -20.98
C GLU A 107 53.00 3.72 -20.88
N LEU A 108 53.30 2.43 -21.16
CA LEU A 108 52.30 1.38 -21.12
C LEU A 108 51.89 1.03 -19.69
N THR A 109 52.80 1.08 -18.73
CA THR A 109 52.49 0.81 -17.31
C THR A 109 51.61 1.91 -16.73
N GLU A 110 51.91 3.20 -17.03
CA GLU A 110 51.04 4.32 -16.61
C GLU A 110 49.66 4.26 -17.30
N SER A 111 49.62 3.95 -18.59
CA SER A 111 48.33 3.82 -19.29
C SER A 111 47.47 2.68 -18.74
N ALA A 112 48.09 1.53 -18.43
CA ALA A 112 47.38 0.41 -17.80
C ALA A 112 46.89 0.74 -16.41
N ALA A 113 47.70 1.45 -15.62
CA ALA A 113 47.30 1.93 -14.30
C ALA A 113 46.14 2.95 -14.38
N ARG A 114 46.17 3.88 -15.34
CA ARG A 114 45.05 4.82 -15.59
C ARG A 114 43.76 4.12 -16.03
N LEU A 115 43.88 3.18 -16.97
CA LEU A 115 42.71 2.38 -17.41
C LEU A 115 42.11 1.57 -16.28
N GLY A 116 42.92 0.94 -15.41
CA GLY A 116 42.44 0.22 -14.25
C GLY A 116 41.75 1.11 -13.23
N LEU A 117 42.26 2.33 -13.00
CA LEU A 117 41.60 3.32 -12.13
C LEU A 117 40.27 3.81 -12.72
N ASP A 118 40.23 4.06 -14.03
CA ASP A 118 39.02 4.51 -14.72
C ASP A 118 37.95 3.40 -14.79
N GLU A 119 38.37 2.16 -14.95
CA GLU A 119 37.47 0.99 -14.95
C GLU A 119 36.88 0.78 -13.55
N GLY A 120 37.68 0.85 -12.51
CA GLY A 120 37.25 0.82 -11.12
C GLY A 120 36.27 1.96 -10.77
N ARG A 121 36.53 3.17 -11.30
CA ARG A 121 35.60 4.30 -11.11
C ARG A 121 34.28 4.11 -11.83
N ARG A 122 34.28 3.62 -13.07
CA ARG A 122 33.06 3.33 -13.84
C ARG A 122 32.21 2.23 -13.20
N GLN A 123 32.86 1.17 -12.73
CA GLN A 123 32.17 0.09 -12.04
C GLN A 123 31.50 0.56 -10.75
N ARG A 124 32.19 1.36 -9.94
CA ARG A 124 31.64 1.97 -8.73
C ARG A 124 30.50 2.95 -9.01
N ALA A 125 30.63 3.78 -10.04
CA ALA A 125 29.57 4.70 -10.47
C ALA A 125 28.31 3.93 -10.93
N GLY A 126 28.48 2.83 -11.65
CA GLY A 126 27.39 1.96 -12.08
C GLY A 126 26.63 1.32 -10.91
N VAL A 127 27.33 0.94 -9.83
CA VAL A 127 26.71 0.41 -8.61
C VAL A 127 25.81 1.45 -7.94
N VAL A 128 26.30 2.68 -7.78
CA VAL A 128 25.51 3.78 -7.19
C VAL A 128 24.29 4.06 -8.06
N GLU A 129 24.48 4.16 -9.37
CA GLU A 129 23.41 4.45 -10.31
C GLU A 129 22.34 3.35 -10.33
N GLY A 130 22.76 2.08 -10.38
CA GLY A 130 21.84 0.93 -10.36
C GLY A 130 21.04 0.84 -9.05
N THR A 131 21.72 0.95 -7.91
CA THR A 131 21.05 0.92 -6.59
C THR A 131 20.13 2.12 -6.41
N THR A 132 20.55 3.33 -6.80
CA THR A 132 19.71 4.53 -6.71
C THR A 132 18.48 4.43 -7.62
N ALA A 133 18.63 3.89 -8.84
CA ALA A 133 17.53 3.67 -9.76
C ALA A 133 16.52 2.66 -9.19
N ALA A 134 16.98 1.55 -8.64
CA ALA A 134 16.12 0.56 -8.00
C ALA A 134 15.38 1.16 -6.78
N LEU A 135 16.08 1.88 -5.91
CA LEU A 135 15.50 2.57 -4.75
C LEU A 135 14.47 3.64 -5.14
N ALA A 136 14.52 4.19 -6.36
CA ALA A 136 13.53 5.15 -6.83
C ALA A 136 12.12 4.56 -6.99
N TYR A 137 12.01 3.26 -7.21
CA TYR A 137 10.74 2.55 -7.35
C TYR A 137 10.17 2.02 -6.02
N ALA A 138 10.98 1.96 -4.96
CA ALA A 138 10.53 1.54 -3.63
C ALA A 138 9.49 2.52 -3.08
N ARG A 139 8.32 2.01 -2.69
CA ARG A 139 7.19 2.77 -2.15
C ARG A 139 7.06 2.63 -0.64
N THR A 140 7.34 1.45 -0.11
CA THR A 140 7.26 1.13 1.31
C THR A 140 8.63 0.97 1.93
N VAL A 141 8.71 1.05 3.24
CA VAL A 141 9.94 0.74 4.00
C VAL A 141 10.36 -0.71 3.72
N GLN A 142 9.39 -1.63 3.60
CA GLN A 142 9.66 -3.03 3.29
C GLN A 142 10.28 -3.20 1.90
N ASP A 143 9.81 -2.47 0.87
CA ASP A 143 10.41 -2.51 -0.48
C ASP A 143 11.89 -2.11 -0.44
N VAL A 144 12.22 -1.08 0.36
CA VAL A 144 13.61 -0.64 0.53
C VAL A 144 14.45 -1.72 1.21
N ILE A 145 13.92 -2.36 2.25
CA ILE A 145 14.59 -3.45 2.98
C ILE A 145 14.84 -4.64 2.06
N ASP A 146 13.82 -5.07 1.31
CA ASP A 146 13.90 -6.22 0.39
C ASP A 146 14.93 -5.98 -0.70
N LEU A 147 14.96 -4.75 -1.25
CA LEU A 147 15.94 -4.32 -2.24
C LEU A 147 17.37 -4.34 -1.71
N LEU A 148 17.57 -3.95 -0.45
CA LEU A 148 18.90 -3.92 0.17
C LEU A 148 19.37 -5.32 0.61
N ASN A 149 18.44 -6.22 0.94
CA ASN A 149 18.71 -7.60 1.32
C ASN A 149 18.89 -8.54 0.10
N ASP A 150 18.61 -8.07 -1.11
CA ASP A 150 18.86 -8.87 -2.30
C ASP A 150 20.37 -9.20 -2.41
N SER A 151 20.70 -10.45 -2.73
CA SER A 151 22.06 -10.94 -2.90
C SER A 151 22.90 -10.08 -3.84
N HIS A 152 22.30 -9.56 -4.91
CA HIS A 152 22.97 -8.65 -5.83
C HIS A 152 23.34 -7.30 -5.21
N ALA A 153 22.49 -6.75 -4.35
CA ALA A 153 22.80 -5.51 -3.64
C ALA A 153 23.94 -5.72 -2.65
N LEU A 154 23.94 -6.80 -1.87
CA LEU A 154 25.01 -7.14 -0.94
C LEU A 154 26.34 -7.38 -1.65
N GLU A 155 26.34 -8.11 -2.78
CA GLU A 155 27.53 -8.29 -3.64
C GLU A 155 28.07 -6.96 -4.15
N HIS A 156 27.21 -6.04 -4.54
CA HIS A 156 27.61 -4.68 -4.97
C HIS A 156 28.26 -3.88 -3.85
N PHE A 157 27.80 -4.04 -2.61
CA PHE A 157 28.44 -3.43 -1.43
C PHE A 157 29.71 -4.17 -1.01
N GLY A 158 29.95 -5.38 -1.54
CA GLY A 158 30.98 -6.29 -1.07
C GLY A 158 30.78 -6.69 0.38
N ALA A 159 29.55 -6.61 0.88
CA ALA A 159 29.22 -6.90 2.27
C ALA A 159 28.70 -8.34 2.39
N ALA A 160 29.09 -9.02 3.46
CA ALA A 160 28.57 -10.33 3.81
C ALA A 160 27.15 -10.23 4.37
N SER A 161 26.81 -9.10 4.99
CA SER A 161 25.53 -8.89 5.64
C SER A 161 25.23 -7.40 5.84
N LEU A 162 23.93 -7.10 5.95
CA LEU A 162 23.40 -5.77 6.22
C LEU A 162 22.51 -5.80 7.46
N VAL A 163 22.63 -4.78 8.29
CA VAL A 163 21.74 -4.52 9.43
C VAL A 163 21.23 -3.10 9.33
N MET A 164 19.93 -2.90 9.43
CA MET A 164 19.34 -1.56 9.38
C MET A 164 18.43 -1.32 10.57
N GLY A 165 18.55 -0.15 11.17
CA GLY A 165 17.70 0.31 12.26
C GLY A 165 17.08 1.67 11.95
N LEU A 166 15.77 1.80 12.18
CA LEU A 166 15.03 3.06 12.08
C LEU A 166 14.93 3.72 13.45
N LEU A 167 14.99 5.05 13.46
CA LEU A 167 14.90 5.85 14.67
C LEU A 167 13.46 6.30 14.92
N GLU A 168 12.86 5.79 16.00
CA GLU A 168 11.52 6.17 16.43
C GLU A 168 11.51 6.57 17.91
N ALA A 169 11.02 7.76 18.23
CA ALA A 169 10.87 8.25 19.60
C ALA A 169 12.14 8.07 20.47
N GLY A 170 13.35 8.27 19.89
CA GLY A 170 14.63 8.13 20.60
C GLY A 170 15.10 6.69 20.80
N ARG A 171 14.45 5.72 20.15
CA ARG A 171 14.85 4.32 20.11
C ARG A 171 15.15 3.88 18.70
N ILE A 172 16.10 2.98 18.55
CA ILE A 172 16.47 2.37 17.29
C ILE A 172 15.75 1.01 17.22
N HIS A 173 14.90 0.86 16.23
CA HIS A 173 14.21 -0.38 15.92
C HIS A 173 14.91 -1.06 14.75
N LEU A 174 15.47 -2.25 14.94
CA LEU A 174 16.06 -3.02 13.85
C LEU A 174 14.96 -3.56 12.93
N VAL A 175 15.07 -3.23 11.64
CA VAL A 175 14.09 -3.58 10.59
C VAL A 175 14.67 -4.53 9.55
N ALA A 176 16.01 -4.56 9.37
CA ALA A 176 16.71 -5.55 8.56
C ALA A 176 17.74 -6.26 9.42
N GLU A 177 17.78 -7.59 9.30
CA GLU A 177 18.58 -8.48 10.11
C GLU A 177 19.78 -9.00 9.31
N GLY A 178 20.89 -9.27 10.01
CA GLY A 178 22.06 -9.88 9.44
C GLY A 178 21.86 -11.33 8.96
N PRO A 179 22.96 -12.01 8.55
CA PRO A 179 22.89 -13.37 8.04
C PRO A 179 22.24 -14.27 9.09
N ASP A 180 21.40 -15.20 8.62
CA ASP A 180 20.66 -16.19 9.41
C ASP A 180 19.48 -15.67 10.26
N GLY A 181 19.04 -14.38 10.11
CA GLY A 181 17.88 -13.85 10.85
C GLY A 181 18.05 -13.85 12.38
N ALA A 182 19.29 -13.99 12.85
CA ALA A 182 19.59 -14.09 14.28
C ALA A 182 19.79 -12.69 14.85
N PHE A 183 18.77 -12.19 15.54
CA PHE A 183 18.94 -11.01 16.40
C PHE A 183 19.91 -11.32 17.53
N VAL A 184 20.85 -10.41 17.74
CA VAL A 184 21.55 -10.36 19.02
C VAL A 184 20.52 -10.10 20.11
N PRO A 185 20.38 -10.98 21.13
CA PRO A 185 19.41 -10.78 22.19
C PRO A 185 19.54 -9.39 22.81
N GLY A 186 18.43 -8.64 22.87
CA GLY A 186 18.38 -7.30 23.44
C GLY A 186 18.70 -6.14 22.49
N THR A 187 19.09 -6.40 21.23
CA THR A 187 19.40 -5.32 20.25
C THR A 187 18.22 -4.93 19.34
N ARG A 188 17.13 -5.69 19.35
CA ARG A 188 15.96 -5.39 18.49
C ARG A 188 15.40 -3.98 18.72
N PHE A 189 15.47 -3.52 19.98
CA PHE A 189 15.09 -2.15 20.38
C PHE A 189 16.20 -1.61 21.27
N THR A 190 17.01 -0.70 20.76
CA THR A 190 18.08 -0.06 21.50
C THR A 190 17.81 1.43 21.67
N ARG A 191 18.37 2.03 22.72
CA ARG A 191 18.27 3.47 22.92
C ARG A 191 19.45 4.17 22.24
N VAL A 192 19.26 5.40 21.83
CA VAL A 192 20.31 6.20 21.17
C VAL A 192 21.50 6.48 22.10
N ASP A 193 21.31 6.43 23.44
CA ASP A 193 22.37 6.63 24.44
C ASP A 193 23.15 5.34 24.81
N GLU A 194 22.73 4.18 24.30
CA GLU A 194 23.43 2.92 24.55
C GLU A 194 24.71 2.77 23.72
N PRO A 195 25.71 1.99 24.20
CA PRO A 195 27.03 1.89 23.57
C PRO A 195 27.04 0.90 22.39
N TYR A 196 26.19 1.14 21.41
CA TYR A 196 26.14 0.36 20.18
C TYR A 196 26.60 1.20 18.98
N PRO A 197 27.14 0.57 17.93
CA PRO A 197 27.63 1.28 16.73
C PRO A 197 26.55 2.15 16.06
N MET A 198 25.32 1.63 15.94
CA MET A 198 24.19 2.39 15.36
C MET A 198 23.81 3.59 16.22
N SER A 199 23.82 3.43 17.55
CA SER A 199 23.56 4.53 18.48
C SER A 199 24.62 5.62 18.36
N GLU A 200 25.90 5.24 18.19
CA GLU A 200 27.00 6.19 18.00
C GLU A 200 26.82 7.02 16.73
N VAL A 201 26.55 6.38 15.58
CA VAL A 201 26.42 7.11 14.30
C VAL A 201 25.18 7.99 14.24
N ILE A 202 24.08 7.59 14.88
CA ILE A 202 22.88 8.43 15.00
C ILE A 202 23.15 9.65 15.87
N ARG A 203 23.87 9.50 16.98
CA ARG A 203 24.19 10.59 17.91
C ARG A 203 25.23 11.56 17.33
N THR A 204 26.24 11.02 16.64
CA THR A 204 27.35 11.83 16.11
C THR A 204 27.07 12.38 14.71
N LEU A 205 26.11 11.81 13.99
CA LEU A 205 25.82 12.06 12.57
C LEU A 205 27.05 11.85 11.67
N ARG A 206 27.96 10.99 12.10
CA ARG A 206 29.20 10.67 11.38
C ARG A 206 29.27 9.16 11.12
N PRO A 207 29.75 8.73 9.96
CA PRO A 207 29.99 7.33 9.68
C PRO A 207 31.08 6.77 10.62
N ARG A 208 30.92 5.52 11.04
CA ARG A 208 31.90 4.77 11.81
C ARG A 208 32.40 3.59 10.97
N PHE A 209 33.66 3.64 10.60
CA PHE A 209 34.35 2.53 9.95
C PHE A 209 35.17 1.79 10.98
N ILE A 210 35.06 0.47 11.00
CA ILE A 210 35.77 -0.45 11.89
C ILE A 210 36.59 -1.34 10.98
N ASP A 211 37.90 -1.14 11.00
CA ASP A 211 38.79 -1.72 10.00
C ASP A 211 39.23 -3.15 10.35
N THR A 212 39.14 -3.57 11.63
CA THR A 212 39.52 -4.91 12.08
C THR A 212 38.57 -5.46 13.15
N ALA A 213 38.59 -6.79 13.36
CA ALA A 213 37.87 -7.47 14.41
C ALA A 213 38.31 -7.02 15.81
N GLU A 214 39.63 -6.75 15.98
CA GLU A 214 40.21 -6.23 17.23
C GLU A 214 39.69 -4.82 17.56
N ASP A 215 39.59 -3.95 16.56
CA ASP A 215 39.02 -2.60 16.71
C ASP A 215 37.54 -2.69 17.07
N PHE A 216 36.81 -3.66 16.49
CA PHE A 216 35.41 -3.92 16.84
C PHE A 216 35.28 -4.34 18.31
N ALA A 217 36.07 -5.31 18.74
CA ALA A 217 36.05 -5.81 20.12
C ALA A 217 36.39 -4.72 21.13
N ALA A 218 37.36 -3.87 20.81
CA ALA A 218 37.79 -2.77 21.68
C ALA A 218 36.75 -1.65 21.75
N SER A 219 36.12 -1.29 20.62
CA SER A 219 35.14 -0.19 20.55
C SER A 219 33.78 -0.57 21.09
N PHE A 220 33.34 -1.82 20.90
CA PHE A 220 31.99 -2.28 21.25
C PHE A 220 32.02 -3.62 22.02
N PRO A 221 32.62 -3.66 23.20
CA PRO A 221 32.83 -4.90 23.97
C PRO A 221 31.52 -5.58 24.40
N VAL A 222 30.40 -4.84 24.48
CA VAL A 222 29.09 -5.40 24.80
C VAL A 222 28.50 -6.18 23.64
N LEU A 223 28.73 -5.74 22.41
CA LEU A 223 28.21 -6.35 21.19
C LEU A 223 29.10 -7.50 20.70
N TRP A 224 30.42 -7.35 20.88
CA TRP A 224 31.42 -8.29 20.32
C TRP A 224 31.18 -9.78 20.65
N PRO A 225 30.86 -10.19 21.90
CA PRO A 225 30.62 -11.59 22.21
C PRO A 225 29.53 -12.25 21.37
N HIS A 226 28.56 -11.46 20.90
CA HIS A 226 27.42 -11.95 20.13
C HIS A 226 27.71 -12.08 18.64
N ILE A 227 28.68 -11.33 18.13
CA ILE A 227 29.00 -11.31 16.70
C ILE A 227 30.34 -11.93 16.35
N SER A 228 31.19 -12.20 17.35
CA SER A 228 32.53 -12.77 17.14
C SER A 228 32.51 -14.12 16.39
N GLY A 229 31.45 -14.91 16.55
CA GLY A 229 31.26 -16.19 15.87
C GLY A 229 30.79 -16.09 14.41
N LEU A 230 30.42 -14.90 13.92
CA LEU A 230 29.93 -14.67 12.56
C LEU A 230 31.04 -14.45 11.52
N GLY A 231 32.31 -14.50 11.92
CA GLY A 231 33.45 -14.32 11.02
C GLY A 231 33.62 -12.91 10.48
N ILE A 232 33.08 -11.89 11.18
CA ILE A 232 33.15 -10.49 10.75
C ILE A 232 34.55 -9.97 10.97
N THR A 233 35.18 -9.48 9.88
CA THR A 233 36.55 -8.91 9.89
C THR A 233 36.56 -7.39 9.88
N ALA A 234 35.55 -6.73 9.28
CA ALA A 234 35.41 -5.29 9.22
C ALA A 234 33.93 -4.89 9.21
N ALA A 235 33.61 -3.64 9.56
CA ALA A 235 32.24 -3.13 9.51
C ALA A 235 32.20 -1.62 9.17
N ALA A 236 31.13 -1.21 8.50
CA ALA A 236 30.82 0.19 8.25
C ALA A 236 29.43 0.51 8.79
N TYR A 237 29.34 1.43 9.74
CA TYR A 237 28.09 1.96 10.25
C TYR A 237 27.87 3.38 9.74
N LEU A 238 26.74 3.62 9.12
CA LEU A 238 26.42 4.83 8.39
C LEU A 238 25.13 5.44 8.94
N PRO A 239 25.10 6.72 9.29
CA PRO A 239 23.86 7.38 9.67
C PRO A 239 22.97 7.55 8.43
N LEU A 240 21.70 7.26 8.55
CA LEU A 240 20.68 7.57 7.55
C LEU A 240 20.10 8.93 7.89
N ILE A 241 20.51 9.95 7.13
CA ILE A 241 20.14 11.34 7.38
C ILE A 241 19.26 11.85 6.25
N ALA A 242 18.08 12.33 6.59
CA ALA A 242 17.17 12.97 5.66
C ALA A 242 16.66 14.29 6.25
N GLN A 243 16.59 15.35 5.43
CA GLN A 243 16.20 16.70 5.88
C GLN A 243 16.96 17.18 7.13
N ALA A 244 18.28 16.93 7.15
CA ALA A 244 19.18 17.26 8.25
C ALA A 244 18.84 16.60 9.60
N ARG A 245 18.04 15.52 9.61
CA ARG A 245 17.70 14.73 10.81
C ARG A 245 18.07 13.26 10.61
N PRO A 246 18.56 12.57 11.63
CA PRO A 246 18.75 11.13 11.55
C PRO A 246 17.39 10.43 11.54
N ILE A 247 17.18 9.56 10.57
CA ILE A 247 15.99 8.69 10.48
C ILE A 247 16.32 7.24 10.83
N GLY A 248 17.62 6.91 10.91
CA GLY A 248 18.08 5.58 11.23
C GLY A 248 19.59 5.43 11.07
N ALA A 249 20.02 4.18 11.02
CA ALA A 249 21.41 3.80 10.74
C ALA A 249 21.47 2.51 9.92
N LEU A 250 22.48 2.41 9.07
CA LEU A 250 22.82 1.25 8.26
C LEU A 250 24.15 0.68 8.75
N GLY A 251 24.22 -0.62 8.99
CA GLY A 251 25.42 -1.38 9.27
C GLY A 251 25.70 -2.35 8.13
N LEU A 252 26.89 -2.29 7.56
CA LEU A 252 27.42 -3.23 6.58
C LEU A 252 28.53 -4.04 7.23
N LEU A 253 28.41 -5.36 7.19
CA LEU A 253 29.34 -6.28 7.84
C LEU A 253 30.10 -7.07 6.77
N TYR A 254 31.42 -7.21 6.96
CA TYR A 254 32.32 -7.84 6.00
C TYR A 254 33.08 -9.00 6.64
N SER A 255 33.28 -10.08 5.89
CA SER A 255 33.97 -11.29 6.37
C SER A 255 35.34 -11.54 5.72
N ASP A 256 35.69 -10.78 4.69
CA ASP A 256 36.86 -11.06 3.82
C ASP A 256 37.77 -9.86 3.59
N ARG A 257 37.60 -8.78 4.37
CA ARG A 257 38.38 -7.57 4.17
C ARG A 257 38.96 -7.00 5.48
N THR A 258 40.00 -6.20 5.31
CA THR A 258 40.63 -5.41 6.38
C THR A 258 40.72 -3.95 5.93
N GLY A 259 39.87 -3.10 6.54
CA GLY A 259 39.85 -1.66 6.31
C GLY A 259 39.09 -1.18 5.09
N PHE A 260 39.04 0.14 4.94
CA PHE A 260 38.29 0.86 3.89
C PHE A 260 39.16 1.98 3.32
N SER A 261 39.29 2.01 1.99
CA SER A 261 39.93 3.13 1.28
C SER A 261 39.04 4.41 1.36
N GLU A 262 39.66 5.59 1.13
CA GLU A 262 38.92 6.86 1.11
C GLU A 262 37.79 6.88 0.04
N ASP A 263 38.08 6.30 -1.12
CA ASP A 263 37.09 6.20 -2.19
C ASP A 263 35.88 5.33 -1.79
N GLU A 264 36.11 4.21 -1.10
CA GLU A 264 35.04 3.34 -0.58
C GLU A 264 34.24 4.02 0.52
N ARG A 265 34.89 4.71 1.43
CA ARG A 265 34.22 5.52 2.49
C ARG A 265 33.30 6.55 1.85
N THR A 266 33.77 7.25 0.84
CA THR A 266 32.98 8.26 0.10
C THR A 266 31.78 7.61 -0.61
N LEU A 267 31.98 6.47 -1.26
CA LEU A 267 30.95 5.71 -1.94
C LEU A 267 29.84 5.26 -0.97
N LEU A 268 30.22 4.65 0.15
CA LEU A 268 29.27 4.14 1.15
C LEU A 268 28.46 5.29 1.78
N VAL A 269 29.08 6.45 2.01
CA VAL A 269 28.38 7.65 2.48
C VAL A 269 27.39 8.17 1.43
N ALA A 270 27.76 8.18 0.15
CA ALA A 270 26.84 8.59 -0.92
C ALA A 270 25.63 7.63 -1.02
N LEU A 271 25.88 6.32 -0.96
CA LEU A 271 24.84 5.31 -0.96
C LEU A 271 23.91 5.42 0.26
N SER A 272 24.47 5.63 1.46
CA SER A 272 23.64 5.83 2.66
C SER A 272 22.72 7.05 2.54
N SER A 273 23.16 8.10 1.86
CA SER A 273 22.34 9.27 1.58
C SER A 273 21.19 8.95 0.62
N SER A 274 21.43 8.17 -0.44
CA SER A 274 20.39 7.72 -1.37
C SER A 274 19.37 6.80 -0.68
N ILE A 275 19.84 5.88 0.15
CA ILE A 275 19.00 4.99 0.97
C ILE A 275 18.15 5.82 1.94
N ALA A 276 18.74 6.79 2.63
CA ALA A 276 18.02 7.67 3.57
C ALA A 276 16.91 8.46 2.87
N GLN A 277 17.15 8.98 1.68
CA GLN A 277 16.13 9.68 0.89
C GLN A 277 14.98 8.74 0.47
N SER A 278 15.31 7.52 0.07
CA SER A 278 14.29 6.55 -0.32
C SER A 278 13.46 6.11 0.88
N LEU A 279 14.11 5.79 2.00
CA LEU A 279 13.43 5.46 3.25
C LEU A 279 12.51 6.59 3.73
N GLN A 280 12.98 7.83 3.67
CA GLN A 280 12.15 8.97 4.07
C GLN A 280 10.91 9.09 3.20
N ARG A 281 11.03 8.93 1.88
CA ARG A 281 9.86 8.92 0.99
C ARG A 281 8.90 7.79 1.35
N ALA A 282 9.43 6.58 1.57
CA ALA A 282 8.64 5.42 1.96
C ALA A 282 7.90 5.63 3.30
N MET A 283 8.60 6.14 4.32
CA MET A 283 8.02 6.45 5.63
C MET A 283 6.91 7.52 5.54
N LEU A 284 7.14 8.59 4.77
CA LEU A 284 6.13 9.62 4.56
C LEU A 284 4.91 9.07 3.83
N TYR A 285 5.14 8.20 2.84
CA TYR A 285 4.09 7.53 2.11
C TYR A 285 3.24 6.62 3.02
N GLU A 286 3.87 5.77 3.83
CA GLU A 286 3.18 4.90 4.80
C GLU A 286 2.43 5.74 5.85
N GLN A 287 3.04 6.80 6.37
CA GLN A 287 2.40 7.68 7.34
C GLN A 287 1.16 8.40 6.77
N GLU A 288 1.23 8.88 5.54
CA GLU A 288 0.10 9.49 4.83
C GLU A 288 -1.01 8.44 4.61
N HIS A 289 -0.63 7.22 4.23
CA HIS A 289 -1.55 6.11 4.04
C HIS A 289 -2.26 5.70 5.33
N ASP A 290 -1.51 5.48 6.42
CA ASP A 290 -2.07 5.11 7.72
C ASP A 290 -3.02 6.19 8.27
N LEU A 291 -2.67 7.47 8.08
CA LEU A 291 -3.54 8.58 8.47
C LEU A 291 -4.83 8.56 7.65
N ALA A 292 -4.72 8.34 6.36
CA ALA A 292 -5.83 8.26 5.42
C ALA A 292 -6.79 7.12 5.78
N GLU A 293 -6.26 5.92 5.96
CA GLU A 293 -7.04 4.74 6.37
C GLU A 293 -7.69 4.95 7.74
N GLY A 294 -6.95 5.51 8.69
CA GLY A 294 -7.48 5.83 10.01
C GLY A 294 -8.63 6.83 9.98
N LEU A 295 -8.57 7.85 9.13
CA LEU A 295 -9.66 8.80 8.92
C LEU A 295 -10.89 8.13 8.29
N GLN A 296 -10.70 7.33 7.26
CA GLN A 296 -11.78 6.60 6.58
C GLN A 296 -12.49 5.65 7.55
N GLN A 297 -11.73 4.84 8.31
CA GLN A 297 -12.29 3.95 9.33
C GLN A 297 -13.06 4.70 10.42
N ALA A 298 -12.60 5.90 10.80
CA ALA A 298 -13.31 6.74 11.77
C ALA A 298 -14.64 7.29 11.22
N MET A 299 -14.76 7.43 9.90
CA MET A 299 -15.99 7.88 9.23
C MET A 299 -17.02 6.78 9.03
N LEU A 300 -16.62 5.49 9.03
CA LEU A 300 -17.52 4.35 8.92
C LEU A 300 -18.21 4.03 10.26
N PRO A 301 -19.34 3.29 10.26
CA PRO A 301 -20.03 2.91 11.49
C PRO A 301 -19.17 2.00 12.38
N ARG A 302 -18.89 2.44 13.60
CA ARG A 302 -18.10 1.64 14.57
C ARG A 302 -18.81 0.37 15.05
N ARG A 303 -20.14 0.34 14.99
CA ARG A 303 -20.96 -0.80 15.41
C ARG A 303 -22.16 -0.92 14.50
N ILE A 304 -22.42 -2.12 14.05
CA ILE A 304 -23.66 -2.45 13.37
C ILE A 304 -24.71 -2.73 14.45
N PRO A 305 -25.87 -2.04 14.40
CA PRO A 305 -26.93 -2.26 15.37
C PRO A 305 -27.51 -3.68 15.20
N ASP A 306 -27.87 -4.29 16.32
CA ASP A 306 -28.67 -5.51 16.30
C ASP A 306 -30.13 -5.12 16.08
N VAL A 307 -30.71 -5.55 14.96
CA VAL A 307 -32.09 -5.28 14.58
C VAL A 307 -32.87 -6.59 14.66
N PRO A 308 -33.86 -6.68 15.57
CA PRO A 308 -34.65 -7.87 15.74
C PRO A 308 -35.31 -8.34 14.44
N GLY A 309 -35.26 -9.65 14.16
CA GLY A 309 -35.80 -10.22 12.93
C GLY A 309 -34.88 -10.15 11.73
N THR A 310 -33.66 -9.63 11.89
CA THR A 310 -32.64 -9.58 10.84
C THR A 310 -31.32 -10.16 11.30
N GLN A 311 -30.52 -10.58 10.34
CA GLN A 311 -29.09 -10.82 10.49
C GLN A 311 -28.36 -9.92 9.48
N ILE A 312 -27.37 -9.18 9.95
CA ILE A 312 -26.65 -8.21 9.11
C ILE A 312 -25.17 -8.57 9.13
N ALA A 313 -24.54 -8.54 7.95
CA ALA A 313 -23.09 -8.62 7.79
C ALA A 313 -22.64 -7.47 6.90
N VAL A 314 -21.56 -6.83 7.28
CA VAL A 314 -20.91 -5.78 6.49
C VAL A 314 -19.44 -6.07 6.36
N ARG A 315 -18.87 -5.73 5.20
CA ARG A 315 -17.42 -5.71 4.99
C ARG A 315 -17.07 -4.46 4.22
N TYR A 316 -15.92 -3.94 4.57
CA TYR A 316 -15.30 -2.83 3.87
C TYR A 316 -13.84 -3.16 3.61
N ARG A 317 -13.37 -2.80 2.46
CA ARG A 317 -11.99 -2.97 2.07
C ARG A 317 -11.55 -1.82 1.19
N SER A 318 -10.46 -1.14 1.59
CA SER A 318 -9.82 -0.10 0.78
C SER A 318 -9.03 -0.72 -0.37
N ALA A 319 -8.91 0.02 -1.47
CA ALA A 319 -8.07 -0.32 -2.59
C ALA A 319 -6.60 -0.48 -2.15
N ARG A 320 -5.87 -1.45 -2.75
CA ARG A 320 -4.48 -1.76 -2.37
C ARG A 320 -3.43 -0.72 -2.79
N LEU A 321 -3.77 0.24 -3.64
CA LEU A 321 -2.83 1.18 -4.24
C LEU A 321 -2.71 2.51 -3.46
N GLY A 322 -2.33 2.41 -2.23
CA GLY A 322 -1.39 3.25 -1.46
C GLY A 322 -1.56 4.75 -1.32
N ARG A 323 -2.49 5.45 -1.95
CA ARG A 323 -2.79 6.88 -1.73
C ARG A 323 -4.27 7.19 -1.64
N ASP A 324 -5.07 6.23 -1.98
CA ASP A 324 -6.45 6.43 -2.29
C ASP A 324 -7.29 6.16 -1.05
N ILE A 325 -7.95 7.19 -0.55
CA ILE A 325 -8.95 7.10 0.51
C ILE A 325 -10.28 6.99 -0.20
N GLY A 326 -10.93 5.85 -0.08
CA GLY A 326 -12.14 5.57 -0.81
C GLY A 326 -13.31 6.50 -0.52
N GLY A 327 -14.12 6.68 -1.56
CA GLY A 327 -15.41 7.32 -1.51
C GLY A 327 -16.55 6.42 -1.01
N ASP A 328 -16.29 5.11 -0.91
CA ASP A 328 -17.26 4.09 -0.53
C ASP A 328 -17.71 4.20 0.92
N TRP A 329 -18.98 3.98 1.15
CA TRP A 329 -19.52 3.85 2.52
C TRP A 329 -20.69 2.90 2.60
N TYR A 330 -20.98 2.49 3.83
CA TYR A 330 -22.22 1.81 4.20
C TYR A 330 -22.75 2.39 5.52
N ASP A 331 -24.04 2.22 5.76
CA ASP A 331 -24.63 2.46 7.07
C ASP A 331 -25.83 1.54 7.33
N VAL A 332 -26.06 1.25 8.62
CA VAL A 332 -27.24 0.52 9.10
C VAL A 332 -27.92 1.39 10.15
N ILE A 333 -29.14 1.77 9.88
CA ILE A 333 -29.88 2.79 10.64
C ILE A 333 -31.10 2.13 11.27
N PRO A 334 -31.13 1.98 12.60
CA PRO A 334 -32.36 1.57 13.27
C PRO A 334 -33.42 2.64 13.09
N LEU A 335 -34.58 2.25 12.60
CA LEU A 335 -35.71 3.14 12.35
C LEU A 335 -36.85 2.87 13.34
N PRO A 336 -37.74 3.84 13.53
CA PRO A 336 -38.95 3.65 14.33
C PRO A 336 -39.76 2.42 13.82
N GLY A 337 -40.41 1.73 14.74
CA GLY A 337 -41.23 0.57 14.40
C GLY A 337 -40.47 -0.76 14.19
N GLY A 338 -39.17 -0.82 14.54
CA GLY A 338 -38.35 -2.01 14.31
C GLY A 338 -37.89 -2.17 12.86
N ARG A 339 -38.11 -1.14 12.05
CA ARG A 339 -37.59 -1.07 10.67
C ARG A 339 -36.10 -0.79 10.69
N VAL A 340 -35.45 -1.05 9.59
CA VAL A 340 -34.02 -0.82 9.41
C VAL A 340 -33.76 -0.16 8.06
N GLY A 341 -33.01 0.94 8.07
CA GLY A 341 -32.42 1.53 6.88
C GLY A 341 -31.05 0.91 6.60
N ALA A 342 -30.84 0.43 5.39
CA ALA A 342 -29.54 -0.02 4.90
C ALA A 342 -29.09 0.93 3.78
N VAL A 343 -27.92 1.50 3.93
CA VAL A 343 -27.35 2.48 2.97
C VAL A 343 -26.03 1.93 2.47
N ILE A 344 -25.81 2.06 1.18
CA ILE A 344 -24.51 1.88 0.55
C ILE A 344 -24.34 2.94 -0.53
N GLY A 345 -23.13 3.39 -0.77
CA GLY A 345 -22.86 4.38 -1.81
C GLY A 345 -21.38 4.59 -2.04
N ASP A 346 -21.10 5.36 -3.06
CA ASP A 346 -19.76 5.76 -3.46
C ASP A 346 -19.75 7.23 -3.88
N VAL A 347 -18.78 8.01 -3.37
CA VAL A 347 -18.49 9.40 -3.77
C VAL A 347 -17.42 9.39 -4.84
N GLN A 348 -17.68 10.06 -5.95
CA GLN A 348 -16.73 10.20 -7.04
C GLN A 348 -15.32 10.60 -6.55
N GLY A 349 -14.32 9.74 -6.86
CA GLY A 349 -12.91 9.97 -6.55
C GLY A 349 -12.43 9.27 -5.28
N HIS A 350 -11.13 9.16 -5.15
CA HIS A 350 -10.42 8.35 -4.16
C HIS A 350 -9.34 9.19 -3.43
N ASP A 351 -9.77 10.29 -2.80
CA ASP A 351 -8.89 11.18 -2.04
C ASP A 351 -9.54 11.64 -0.72
N THR A 352 -8.79 12.36 0.09
CA THR A 352 -9.25 12.88 1.38
C THR A 352 -10.53 13.72 1.29
N HIS A 353 -10.74 14.41 0.15
CA HIS A 353 -11.91 15.21 -0.07
C HIS A 353 -13.15 14.35 -0.35
N ALA A 354 -13.01 13.26 -1.14
CA ALA A 354 -14.07 12.28 -1.35
C ALA A 354 -14.51 11.65 -0.03
N ALA A 355 -13.54 11.22 0.81
CA ALA A 355 -13.83 10.69 2.13
C ALA A 355 -14.55 11.70 3.05
N ALA A 356 -14.17 12.98 3.03
CA ALA A 356 -14.85 14.00 3.82
C ALA A 356 -16.32 14.20 3.37
N VAL A 357 -16.57 14.22 2.07
CA VAL A 357 -17.93 14.29 1.50
C VAL A 357 -18.72 13.03 1.87
N MET A 358 -18.13 11.85 1.75
CA MET A 358 -18.72 10.57 2.14
C MET A 358 -19.16 10.58 3.61
N GLY A 359 -18.27 11.01 4.52
CA GLY A 359 -18.60 11.10 5.95
C GLY A 359 -19.78 12.04 6.24
N GLN A 360 -19.87 13.18 5.54
CA GLN A 360 -20.98 14.13 5.66
C GLN A 360 -22.28 13.54 5.10
N LEU A 361 -22.26 12.94 3.91
CA LEU A 361 -23.42 12.28 3.31
C LEU A 361 -23.97 11.17 4.20
N ARG A 362 -23.11 10.32 4.76
CA ARG A 362 -23.52 9.26 5.67
C ARG A 362 -24.28 9.81 6.88
N ILE A 363 -23.76 10.89 7.50
CA ILE A 363 -24.40 11.52 8.67
C ILE A 363 -25.76 12.12 8.28
N VAL A 364 -25.83 12.79 7.16
CA VAL A 364 -27.06 13.46 6.68
C VAL A 364 -28.14 12.44 6.31
N LEU A 365 -27.79 11.38 5.57
CA LEU A 365 -28.70 10.27 5.26
C LEU A 365 -29.24 9.63 6.53
N ARG A 366 -28.36 9.35 7.51
CA ARG A 366 -28.77 8.83 8.82
C ARG A 366 -29.72 9.76 9.56
N ALA A 367 -29.45 11.06 9.55
CA ALA A 367 -30.29 12.05 10.23
C ALA A 367 -31.69 12.09 9.61
N TYR A 368 -31.80 12.24 8.29
CA TYR A 368 -33.09 12.29 7.60
C TYR A 368 -33.89 10.97 7.72
N ALA A 369 -33.20 9.82 7.66
CA ALA A 369 -33.86 8.53 7.88
C ALA A 369 -34.37 8.41 9.32
N ALA A 370 -33.58 8.82 10.32
CA ALA A 370 -33.98 8.78 11.74
C ALA A 370 -35.11 9.75 12.08
N GLU A 371 -35.26 10.86 11.34
CA GLU A 371 -36.40 11.76 11.43
C GLU A 371 -37.70 11.16 10.90
N GLY A 372 -37.64 10.00 10.22
CA GLY A 372 -38.81 9.28 9.70
C GLY A 372 -39.26 9.72 8.31
N HIS A 373 -38.40 10.40 7.56
CA HIS A 373 -38.69 10.73 6.17
C HIS A 373 -38.78 9.49 5.30
N THR A 374 -39.62 9.52 4.26
CA THR A 374 -39.71 8.42 3.28
C THR A 374 -38.40 8.23 2.52
N PRO A 375 -38.10 7.02 2.03
CA PRO A 375 -36.86 6.74 1.29
C PRO A 375 -36.59 7.73 0.14
N ALA A 376 -37.60 8.08 -0.65
CA ALA A 376 -37.47 9.07 -1.73
C ALA A 376 -37.08 10.46 -1.18
N THR A 377 -37.70 10.88 -0.08
CA THR A 377 -37.41 12.18 0.56
C THR A 377 -36.00 12.22 1.16
N VAL A 378 -35.54 11.11 1.78
CA VAL A 378 -34.17 10.99 2.30
C VAL A 378 -33.16 11.22 1.18
N MET A 379 -33.34 10.54 0.03
CA MET A 379 -32.46 10.68 -1.13
C MET A 379 -32.51 12.06 -1.76
N ALA A 380 -33.71 12.65 -1.93
CA ALA A 380 -33.88 13.98 -2.48
C ALA A 380 -33.17 15.05 -1.61
N ARG A 381 -33.37 15.00 -0.29
CA ARG A 381 -32.70 15.92 0.64
C ARG A 381 -31.18 15.73 0.68
N ALA A 382 -30.70 14.49 0.63
CA ALA A 382 -29.25 14.21 0.55
C ALA A 382 -28.64 14.73 -0.75
N SER A 383 -29.38 14.67 -1.87
CA SER A 383 -28.93 15.24 -3.15
C SER A 383 -28.82 16.76 -3.11
N VAL A 384 -29.82 17.44 -2.52
CA VAL A 384 -29.77 18.89 -2.32
C VAL A 384 -28.61 19.28 -1.41
N PHE A 385 -28.44 18.56 -0.29
CA PHE A 385 -27.33 18.80 0.62
C PHE A 385 -25.97 18.68 -0.07
N LEU A 386 -25.76 17.65 -0.89
CA LEU A 386 -24.50 17.47 -1.62
C LEU A 386 -24.25 18.60 -2.62
N HIS A 387 -25.29 19.05 -3.30
CA HIS A 387 -25.21 20.19 -4.22
C HIS A 387 -24.85 21.49 -3.49
N GLU A 388 -25.45 21.74 -2.30
CA GLU A 388 -25.18 22.92 -1.47
C GLU A 388 -23.78 22.93 -0.83
N LEU A 389 -23.10 21.78 -0.77
CA LEU A 389 -21.70 21.72 -0.32
C LEU A 389 -20.72 22.37 -1.29
N ASP A 390 -21.18 22.81 -2.47
CA ASP A 390 -20.37 23.44 -3.52
C ASP A 390 -19.10 22.62 -3.86
N THR A 391 -19.27 21.30 -3.86
CA THR A 391 -18.23 20.37 -4.30
C THR A 391 -18.51 19.98 -5.74
N GLU A 392 -17.47 19.88 -6.57
CA GLU A 392 -17.61 19.43 -7.96
C GLU A 392 -17.90 17.90 -8.05
N ARG A 393 -18.27 17.26 -6.93
CA ARG A 393 -18.43 15.81 -6.82
C ARG A 393 -19.89 15.43 -6.73
N PHE A 394 -20.18 14.26 -7.27
CA PHE A 394 -21.45 13.56 -7.10
C PHE A 394 -21.24 12.23 -6.37
N ALA A 395 -22.33 11.61 -5.94
CA ALA A 395 -22.27 10.31 -5.30
C ALA A 395 -23.34 9.36 -5.85
N THR A 396 -22.97 8.10 -6.01
CA THR A 396 -23.95 7.04 -6.21
C THR A 396 -24.41 6.48 -4.87
N CYS A 397 -25.69 6.12 -4.74
CA CYS A 397 -26.21 5.63 -3.48
C CYS A 397 -27.43 4.73 -3.67
N THR A 398 -27.51 3.69 -2.86
CA THR A 398 -28.74 2.90 -2.65
C THR A 398 -29.16 2.97 -1.19
N TYR A 399 -30.41 3.33 -0.95
CA TYR A 399 -31.05 3.31 0.36
C TYR A 399 -32.20 2.31 0.35
N ALA A 400 -32.15 1.33 1.23
CA ALA A 400 -33.19 0.32 1.41
C ALA A 400 -33.77 0.43 2.81
N GLU A 401 -35.07 0.63 2.92
CA GLU A 401 -35.80 0.58 4.18
C GLU A 401 -36.55 -0.73 4.28
N ALA A 402 -36.17 -1.58 5.23
CA ALA A 402 -36.73 -2.90 5.43
C ALA A 402 -37.58 -2.96 6.70
N ASP A 403 -38.74 -3.59 6.58
CA ASP A 403 -39.56 -4.02 7.71
C ASP A 403 -39.39 -5.54 7.91
N PRO A 404 -38.61 -5.97 8.91
CA PRO A 404 -38.40 -7.41 9.15
C PRO A 404 -39.68 -8.17 9.52
N ALA A 405 -40.68 -7.49 10.10
CA ALA A 405 -41.91 -8.14 10.53
C ALA A 405 -42.79 -8.55 9.33
N THR A 406 -42.93 -7.64 8.36
CA THR A 406 -43.72 -7.91 7.14
C THR A 406 -42.87 -8.51 6.03
N GLY A 407 -41.59 -8.19 5.94
CA GLY A 407 -40.68 -8.55 4.85
C GLY A 407 -40.72 -7.54 3.71
N VAL A 408 -41.48 -6.48 3.83
CA VAL A 408 -41.54 -5.42 2.83
C VAL A 408 -40.24 -4.57 2.90
N ILE A 409 -39.63 -4.35 1.75
CA ILE A 409 -38.48 -3.48 1.58
C ILE A 409 -38.80 -2.43 0.53
N GLN A 410 -38.57 -1.18 0.86
CA GLN A 410 -38.61 -0.05 -0.06
C GLN A 410 -37.18 0.32 -0.44
N VAL A 411 -36.83 0.24 -1.72
CA VAL A 411 -35.51 0.55 -2.23
C VAL A 411 -35.55 1.75 -3.13
N VAL A 412 -34.60 2.66 -2.93
CA VAL A 412 -34.38 3.84 -3.78
C VAL A 412 -32.92 3.85 -4.21
N ARG A 413 -32.67 4.13 -5.48
CA ARG A 413 -31.35 4.13 -6.09
C ARG A 413 -31.04 5.45 -6.78
N ALA A 414 -29.87 6.01 -6.51
CA ALA A 414 -29.31 7.21 -7.12
C ALA A 414 -28.06 6.85 -7.92
N GLY A 415 -28.21 6.40 -9.15
CA GLY A 415 -27.07 6.06 -10.04
C GLY A 415 -26.22 4.85 -9.63
N HIS A 416 -26.53 4.18 -8.54
CA HIS A 416 -25.76 3.06 -7.99
C HIS A 416 -26.07 1.74 -8.69
N VAL A 417 -25.29 0.68 -8.46
CA VAL A 417 -25.51 -0.66 -9.02
C VAL A 417 -26.78 -1.32 -8.45
N ASP A 418 -27.39 -2.21 -9.22
CA ASP A 418 -28.60 -2.92 -8.78
C ASP A 418 -28.29 -3.94 -7.67
N PRO A 419 -29.13 -4.05 -6.64
CA PRO A 419 -28.97 -5.03 -5.59
C PRO A 419 -29.22 -6.46 -6.07
N LEU A 420 -28.67 -7.42 -5.33
CA LEU A 420 -28.94 -8.85 -5.49
C LEU A 420 -29.81 -9.36 -4.34
N VAL A 421 -30.63 -10.35 -4.62
CA VAL A 421 -31.33 -11.14 -3.60
C VAL A 421 -30.85 -12.59 -3.69
N ARG A 422 -30.32 -13.11 -2.58
CA ARG A 422 -30.02 -14.52 -2.42
C ARG A 422 -31.19 -15.19 -1.74
N GLU A 423 -31.75 -16.20 -2.41
CA GLU A 423 -32.86 -17.02 -1.94
C GLU A 423 -32.40 -17.97 -0.81
N ALA A 424 -33.34 -18.53 -0.09
CA ALA A 424 -33.05 -19.50 0.98
C ALA A 424 -32.39 -20.81 0.47
N ASP A 425 -32.64 -21.18 -0.78
CA ASP A 425 -31.99 -22.31 -1.45
C ASP A 425 -30.59 -22.02 -2.00
N GLY A 426 -30.12 -20.75 -1.83
CA GLY A 426 -28.84 -20.27 -2.31
C GLY A 426 -28.86 -19.72 -3.73
N SER A 427 -29.95 -19.82 -4.48
CA SER A 427 -30.05 -19.13 -5.77
C SER A 427 -29.97 -17.63 -5.61
N CYS A 428 -29.50 -16.94 -6.66
CA CYS A 428 -29.25 -15.50 -6.61
C CYS A 428 -29.89 -14.83 -7.83
N ARG A 429 -30.61 -13.74 -7.60
CA ARG A 429 -31.23 -12.94 -8.65
C ARG A 429 -30.90 -11.47 -8.51
N ARG A 430 -30.70 -10.79 -9.62
CA ARG A 430 -30.62 -9.32 -9.70
C ARG A 430 -32.00 -8.73 -9.50
N VAL A 431 -32.08 -7.66 -8.76
CA VAL A 431 -33.31 -6.90 -8.56
C VAL A 431 -33.19 -5.60 -9.34
N ALA A 432 -33.96 -5.48 -10.42
CA ALA A 432 -34.04 -4.23 -11.16
C ALA A 432 -34.73 -3.17 -10.29
N VAL A 433 -33.98 -2.15 -9.89
CA VAL A 433 -34.48 -1.01 -9.14
C VAL A 433 -34.51 0.21 -10.06
N GLU A 434 -35.70 0.81 -10.22
CA GLU A 434 -35.81 2.03 -10.98
C GLU A 434 -34.96 3.13 -10.31
N GLY A 435 -34.00 3.75 -11.05
CA GLY A 435 -33.03 4.66 -10.50
C GLY A 435 -33.28 6.13 -10.83
N GLY A 436 -32.92 7.01 -9.89
CA GLY A 436 -32.72 8.43 -10.13
C GLY A 436 -31.28 8.76 -10.54
N LEU A 437 -31.02 10.03 -10.86
CA LEU A 437 -29.68 10.54 -11.09
C LEU A 437 -28.82 10.43 -9.81
N PRO A 438 -27.48 10.34 -9.91
CA PRO A 438 -26.59 10.43 -8.77
C PRO A 438 -26.88 11.64 -7.88
N LEU A 439 -26.61 11.50 -6.59
CA LEU A 439 -26.74 12.60 -5.62
C LEU A 439 -25.83 13.76 -6.01
N GLY A 440 -26.30 14.98 -5.81
CA GLY A 440 -25.64 16.22 -6.26
C GLY A 440 -26.06 16.62 -7.66
N LEU A 441 -26.02 15.72 -8.64
CA LEU A 441 -26.41 15.99 -10.03
C LEU A 441 -27.92 16.22 -10.19
N SER A 442 -28.74 15.50 -9.43
CA SER A 442 -30.20 15.65 -9.46
C SER A 442 -30.68 17.06 -9.16
N ALA A 443 -30.05 17.74 -8.21
CA ALA A 443 -30.36 19.11 -7.84
C ALA A 443 -29.99 20.10 -8.95
N GLU A 444 -28.82 19.90 -9.57
CA GLU A 444 -28.33 20.70 -10.69
C GLU A 444 -29.29 20.67 -11.89
N PHE A 445 -29.83 19.49 -12.21
CA PHE A 445 -30.79 19.32 -13.31
C PHE A 445 -32.25 19.53 -12.91
N GLY A 446 -32.53 19.94 -11.65
CA GLY A 446 -33.87 20.13 -11.13
C GLY A 446 -34.72 18.83 -11.10
N ARG A 447 -34.08 17.67 -11.09
CA ARG A 447 -34.71 16.34 -11.05
C ARG A 447 -34.44 15.67 -9.70
N LEU A 448 -35.30 15.93 -8.74
CA LEU A 448 -35.24 15.32 -7.39
C LEU A 448 -36.14 14.10 -7.26
N ASP A 449 -36.60 13.54 -8.38
CA ASP A 449 -37.45 12.36 -8.39
C ASP A 449 -36.61 11.10 -8.21
N TYR A 450 -36.81 10.45 -7.08
CA TYR A 450 -36.21 9.17 -6.75
C TYR A 450 -37.33 8.12 -6.63
N PRO A 451 -37.57 7.30 -7.67
CA PRO A 451 -38.62 6.31 -7.65
C PRO A 451 -38.35 5.24 -6.58
N VAL A 452 -39.43 4.81 -5.92
CA VAL A 452 -39.39 3.78 -4.88
C VAL A 452 -39.77 2.45 -5.49
N THR A 453 -38.87 1.47 -5.44
CA THR A 453 -39.17 0.09 -5.79
C THR A 453 -39.49 -0.69 -4.52
N THR A 454 -40.64 -1.36 -4.49
CA THR A 454 -41.03 -2.19 -3.34
C THR A 454 -40.72 -3.66 -3.64
N LEU A 455 -40.04 -4.31 -2.71
CA LEU A 455 -39.69 -5.73 -2.74
C LEU A 455 -40.29 -6.42 -1.53
N GLU A 456 -40.53 -7.72 -1.66
CA GLU A 456 -40.83 -8.60 -0.54
C GLU A 456 -39.69 -9.58 -0.34
N LEU A 457 -39.16 -9.65 0.88
CA LEU A 457 -38.17 -10.63 1.30
C LEU A 457 -38.82 -11.68 2.18
N ASP A 458 -38.76 -12.93 1.75
CA ASP A 458 -39.17 -14.05 2.57
C ASP A 458 -38.18 -14.38 3.67
N SER A 459 -38.62 -15.16 4.67
CA SER A 459 -37.73 -15.61 5.73
C SER A 459 -36.57 -16.43 5.15
N GLY A 460 -35.34 -16.11 5.55
CA GLY A 460 -34.11 -16.75 5.06
C GLY A 460 -33.52 -16.11 3.81
N GLN A 461 -34.27 -15.27 3.09
CA GLN A 461 -33.71 -14.51 1.96
C GLN A 461 -32.79 -13.39 2.44
N THR A 462 -31.80 -13.05 1.60
CA THR A 462 -30.78 -12.03 1.88
C THR A 462 -30.76 -10.98 0.80
N LEU A 463 -31.03 -9.71 1.15
CA LEU A 463 -30.73 -8.56 0.31
C LEU A 463 -29.22 -8.28 0.39
N MET A 464 -28.60 -8.11 -0.76
CA MET A 464 -27.19 -7.78 -0.89
C MET A 464 -27.06 -6.45 -1.60
N LEU A 465 -26.46 -5.48 -0.90
CA LEU A 465 -26.03 -4.21 -1.42
C LEU A 465 -24.50 -4.23 -1.49
N TYR A 466 -23.91 -3.62 -2.52
CA TYR A 466 -22.48 -3.63 -2.75
C TYR A 466 -22.08 -2.48 -3.67
N THR A 467 -20.84 -2.03 -3.60
CA THR A 467 -20.26 -1.03 -4.50
C THR A 467 -19.67 -1.70 -5.75
N ASP A 468 -19.46 -0.92 -6.78
CA ASP A 468 -19.01 -1.37 -8.10
C ASP A 468 -17.63 -2.04 -8.07
N GLY A 469 -16.73 -1.63 -7.15
CA GLY A 469 -15.44 -2.31 -6.94
C GLY A 469 -15.53 -3.82 -6.68
N LEU A 470 -16.72 -4.32 -6.27
CA LEU A 470 -16.95 -5.76 -6.15
C LEU A 470 -17.13 -6.46 -7.51
N VAL A 471 -17.62 -5.76 -8.51
CA VAL A 471 -17.99 -6.30 -9.83
C VAL A 471 -17.18 -5.73 -10.98
N GLU A 472 -16.65 -4.54 -10.85
CA GLU A 472 -15.83 -3.92 -11.87
C GLU A 472 -14.48 -4.60 -12.01
N LYS A 473 -14.06 -4.75 -13.27
CA LYS A 473 -12.74 -5.20 -13.65
C LYS A 473 -12.29 -4.38 -14.86
N PRO A 474 -11.06 -3.85 -14.86
CA PRO A 474 -10.54 -3.12 -16.00
C PRO A 474 -10.69 -3.90 -17.30
N GLY A 475 -11.44 -3.33 -18.26
CA GLY A 475 -11.65 -3.91 -19.60
C GLY A 475 -12.71 -5.01 -19.71
N ALA A 476 -13.47 -5.31 -18.65
CA ALA A 476 -14.61 -6.22 -18.68
C ALA A 476 -15.95 -5.46 -18.64
N ASP A 477 -17.02 -6.11 -19.11
CA ASP A 477 -18.38 -5.56 -19.01
C ASP A 477 -18.92 -5.75 -17.59
N LEU A 478 -19.69 -4.78 -17.10
CA LEU A 478 -20.35 -4.83 -15.80
C LEU A 478 -21.27 -6.05 -15.68
N ASP A 479 -21.96 -6.44 -16.74
CA ASP A 479 -22.84 -7.61 -16.75
C ASP A 479 -22.06 -8.92 -16.53
N GLU A 480 -20.84 -9.05 -17.05
CA GLU A 480 -19.95 -10.20 -16.76
C GLU A 480 -19.55 -10.24 -15.27
N GLY A 481 -19.27 -9.08 -14.68
CA GLY A 481 -18.99 -8.94 -13.25
C GLY A 481 -20.17 -9.37 -12.38
N LEU A 482 -21.39 -8.99 -12.76
CA LEU A 482 -22.63 -9.34 -12.08
C LEU A 482 -22.96 -10.85 -12.17
N GLU A 483 -22.74 -11.47 -13.33
CA GLU A 483 -22.90 -12.92 -13.51
C GLU A 483 -21.89 -13.69 -12.65
N TRP A 484 -20.66 -13.25 -12.65
CA TRP A 484 -19.63 -13.83 -11.79
C TRP A 484 -19.99 -13.72 -10.31
N LEU A 485 -20.40 -12.52 -9.84
CA LEU A 485 -20.80 -12.30 -8.46
C LEU A 485 -22.00 -13.20 -8.09
N SER A 486 -23.02 -13.27 -8.94
CA SER A 486 -24.18 -14.13 -8.74
C SER A 486 -23.79 -15.60 -8.63
N SER A 487 -22.83 -16.05 -9.44
CA SER A 487 -22.27 -17.41 -9.38
C SER A 487 -21.52 -17.67 -8.08
N LEU A 488 -20.73 -16.69 -7.60
CA LEU A 488 -19.98 -16.78 -6.36
C LEU A 488 -20.93 -16.83 -5.15
N VAL A 489 -21.92 -15.95 -5.08
CA VAL A 489 -22.93 -15.90 -4.03
C VAL A 489 -23.72 -17.22 -3.97
N ARG A 490 -24.06 -17.80 -5.11
CA ARG A 490 -24.77 -19.08 -5.20
C ARG A 490 -23.99 -20.23 -4.58
N ARG A 491 -22.67 -20.28 -4.79
CA ARG A 491 -21.77 -21.31 -4.27
C ARG A 491 -21.26 -21.02 -2.86
N GLY A 492 -21.48 -19.79 -2.38
CA GLY A 492 -20.97 -19.31 -1.11
C GLY A 492 -21.64 -19.97 0.11
N PRO A 493 -21.02 -19.86 1.27
CA PRO A 493 -21.54 -20.44 2.51
C PRO A 493 -22.91 -19.86 2.87
N SER A 494 -23.70 -20.65 3.63
CA SER A 494 -25.00 -20.20 4.15
C SER A 494 -24.85 -19.24 5.33
N ASP A 495 -23.74 -19.29 6.06
CA ASP A 495 -23.43 -18.34 7.11
C ASP A 495 -23.14 -16.96 6.52
N LEU A 496 -23.85 -15.94 7.03
CA LEU A 496 -23.82 -14.60 6.44
C LEU A 496 -22.47 -13.89 6.61
N GLN A 497 -21.81 -14.10 7.76
CA GLN A 497 -20.50 -13.49 8.03
C GLN A 497 -19.43 -14.11 7.14
N ARG A 498 -19.42 -15.44 7.03
CA ARG A 498 -18.50 -16.16 6.14
C ARG A 498 -18.73 -15.86 4.66
N LEU A 499 -19.98 -15.61 4.27
CA LEU A 499 -20.29 -15.17 2.90
C LEU A 499 -19.68 -13.80 2.62
N ALA A 500 -19.83 -12.85 3.55
CA ALA A 500 -19.25 -11.53 3.42
C ALA A 500 -17.71 -11.58 3.39
N ASP A 501 -17.08 -12.43 4.22
CA ASP A 501 -15.62 -12.66 4.21
C ASP A 501 -15.16 -13.19 2.84
N LEU A 502 -15.81 -14.24 2.34
CA LEU A 502 -15.50 -14.84 1.04
C LEU A 502 -15.55 -13.83 -0.09
N LEU A 503 -16.59 -12.98 -0.13
CA LEU A 503 -16.77 -11.97 -1.17
C LEU A 503 -15.65 -10.91 -1.13
N CYS A 504 -15.24 -10.51 0.06
CA CYS A 504 -14.16 -9.56 0.25
C CYS A 504 -12.78 -10.14 -0.12
N ASP A 505 -12.50 -11.39 0.27
CA ASP A 505 -11.22 -12.07 0.04
C ASP A 505 -10.97 -12.36 -1.45
N VAL A 506 -12.02 -12.81 -2.17
CA VAL A 506 -11.89 -13.12 -3.60
C VAL A 506 -11.58 -11.90 -4.45
N VAL A 507 -12.09 -10.71 -4.09
CA VAL A 507 -11.71 -9.45 -4.76
C VAL A 507 -10.24 -9.14 -4.51
N ALA A 508 -9.74 -9.45 -3.29
CA ALA A 508 -8.33 -9.33 -2.95
C ALA A 508 -7.41 -10.08 -3.92
N ASP A 509 -7.78 -11.32 -4.16
CA ASP A 509 -6.99 -12.22 -5.00
C ASP A 509 -7.05 -11.85 -6.50
N ARG A 510 -8.11 -11.15 -6.91
CA ARG A 510 -8.30 -10.69 -8.30
C ARG A 510 -7.56 -9.39 -8.64
N GLY A 511 -6.91 -8.76 -7.67
CA GLY A 511 -6.20 -7.49 -7.88
C GLY A 511 -7.14 -6.31 -8.05
N GLY A 512 -8.26 -6.27 -7.32
CA GLY A 512 -9.19 -5.14 -7.32
C GLY A 512 -8.48 -3.83 -7.03
N GLU A 513 -8.66 -2.85 -7.92
CA GLU A 513 -8.02 -1.55 -7.85
C GLU A 513 -8.90 -0.51 -7.14
N ASP A 514 -10.17 -0.85 -6.85
CA ASP A 514 -11.15 0.03 -6.23
C ASP A 514 -11.57 -0.45 -4.83
N ASP A 515 -12.18 0.45 -4.07
CA ASP A 515 -12.76 0.16 -2.78
C ASP A 515 -13.95 -0.79 -2.91
N VAL A 516 -14.18 -1.57 -1.87
CA VAL A 516 -15.30 -2.50 -1.83
C VAL A 516 -16.06 -2.36 -0.52
N ALA A 517 -17.32 -2.01 -0.63
CA ALA A 517 -18.27 -2.09 0.47
C ALA A 517 -19.32 -3.16 0.19
N ILE A 518 -19.66 -3.96 1.18
CA ILE A 518 -20.68 -5.02 1.11
C ILE A 518 -21.58 -4.91 2.33
N LEU A 519 -22.87 -4.91 2.09
CA LEU A 519 -23.89 -4.97 3.12
C LEU A 519 -24.89 -6.08 2.80
N LEU A 520 -24.95 -7.08 3.65
CA LEU A 520 -25.86 -8.21 3.57
C LEU A 520 -26.92 -8.09 4.66
N LEU A 521 -28.19 -8.09 4.30
CA LEU A 521 -29.33 -8.06 5.21
C LEU A 521 -30.21 -9.29 4.97
N ARG A 522 -30.22 -10.22 5.92
CA ARG A 522 -31.04 -11.41 5.89
C ARG A 522 -32.26 -11.25 6.78
N ARG A 523 -33.44 -11.54 6.26
CA ARG A 523 -34.66 -11.66 7.06
C ARG A 523 -34.71 -13.00 7.77
N LEU A 524 -34.91 -13.00 9.09
CA LEU A 524 -35.05 -14.21 9.91
C LEU A 524 -36.51 -14.60 10.12
N GLY A 525 -37.47 -13.77 9.71
CA GLY A 525 -38.89 -13.94 9.91
C GLY A 525 -39.45 -13.04 11.01
N ALA A 526 -40.75 -13.15 11.25
CA ALA A 526 -41.40 -12.35 12.27
C ALA A 526 -40.73 -12.60 13.64
N TYR A 527 -40.08 -11.57 14.17
CA TYR A 527 -39.47 -11.60 15.48
C TYR A 527 -40.58 -11.63 16.54
N ALA A 528 -40.72 -12.77 17.22
CA ALA A 528 -41.44 -12.78 18.48
C ALA A 528 -40.48 -12.23 19.55
N PRO A 529 -40.79 -11.12 20.22
CA PRO A 529 -39.88 -10.54 21.25
C PRO A 529 -39.69 -11.55 22.37
N THR A 530 -38.55 -12.26 22.35
CA THR A 530 -38.22 -13.30 23.34
C THR A 530 -37.88 -12.75 24.71
N GLY A 531 -37.78 -11.42 24.84
CA GLY A 531 -37.39 -10.74 26.08
C GLY A 531 -38.53 -10.07 26.86
N GLY A 532 -39.77 -10.20 26.46
CA GLY A 532 -40.88 -9.55 27.15
C GLY A 532 -40.80 -8.02 27.25
N ARG A 533 -40.05 -7.38 26.33
CA ARG A 533 -39.93 -5.92 26.25
C ARG A 533 -40.13 -5.45 24.81
N PHE A 534 -40.97 -4.44 24.65
CA PHE A 534 -41.22 -3.74 23.40
C PHE A 534 -41.00 -2.24 23.63
N ARG A 535 -40.37 -1.53 22.71
CA ARG A 535 -40.18 -0.06 22.77
C ARG A 535 -40.34 0.52 21.37
N GLN A 536 -41.19 1.55 21.25
CA GLN A 536 -41.51 2.21 20.00
C GLN A 536 -41.54 3.72 20.19
N HIS A 537 -40.95 4.45 19.25
CA HIS A 537 -41.09 5.90 19.15
C HIS A 537 -42.25 6.22 18.22
N VAL A 538 -43.12 7.18 18.66
CA VAL A 538 -44.25 7.68 17.91
C VAL A 538 -44.00 9.16 17.65
N ALA A 539 -43.72 9.51 16.40
CA ALA A 539 -43.46 10.91 16.02
C ALA A 539 -44.78 11.69 15.97
N GLN A 540 -44.75 12.95 16.47
CA GLN A 540 -45.94 13.81 16.52
C GLN A 540 -46.42 14.25 15.13
N SER A 541 -45.51 14.35 14.18
CA SER A 541 -45.76 14.79 12.79
C SER A 541 -46.17 13.67 11.84
N ASP A 542 -46.21 12.41 12.30
CA ASP A 542 -46.53 11.25 11.46
C ASP A 542 -47.92 10.67 11.83
N PRO A 543 -48.94 10.90 11.01
CA PRO A 543 -50.31 10.37 11.26
C PRO A 543 -50.36 8.84 11.27
N GLU A 544 -49.44 8.17 10.58
CA GLU A 544 -49.39 6.70 10.47
C GLU A 544 -48.65 6.05 11.63
N ALA A 545 -47.75 6.82 12.33
CA ALA A 545 -46.93 6.29 13.42
C ALA A 545 -47.77 5.75 14.58
N LEU A 546 -48.90 6.39 14.90
CA LEU A 546 -49.80 5.90 15.94
C LEU A 546 -50.48 4.62 15.55
N SER A 547 -50.94 4.50 14.29
CA SER A 547 -51.53 3.28 13.76
C SER A 547 -50.55 2.11 13.73
N ALA A 548 -49.31 2.38 13.28
CA ALA A 548 -48.21 1.44 13.28
C ALA A 548 -47.86 0.92 14.70
N ALA A 549 -47.82 1.85 15.69
CA ALA A 549 -47.56 1.52 17.08
C ALA A 549 -48.65 0.61 17.65
N ARG A 550 -49.94 0.85 17.35
CA ARG A 550 -51.07 -0.01 17.75
C ARG A 550 -50.90 -1.43 17.21
N HIS A 551 -50.63 -1.56 15.90
CA HIS A 551 -50.43 -2.88 15.27
C HIS A 551 -49.28 -3.65 15.92
N MET A 552 -48.17 -3.00 16.20
CA MET A 552 -47.01 -3.63 16.81
C MET A 552 -47.22 -4.00 18.28
N ILE A 553 -47.94 -3.16 19.05
CA ILE A 553 -48.33 -3.48 20.42
C ILE A 553 -49.20 -4.74 20.43
N ARG A 554 -50.22 -4.80 19.56
CA ARG A 554 -51.09 -5.96 19.40
C ARG A 554 -50.31 -7.23 19.03
N ALA A 555 -49.37 -7.13 18.11
CA ALA A 555 -48.51 -8.24 17.71
C ALA A 555 -47.62 -8.72 18.87
N ALA A 556 -46.99 -7.81 19.61
CA ALA A 556 -46.13 -8.12 20.76
C ALA A 556 -46.93 -8.84 21.88
N VAL A 557 -48.10 -8.29 22.22
CA VAL A 557 -48.95 -8.86 23.27
C VAL A 557 -49.42 -10.27 22.90
N ARG A 558 -49.79 -10.51 21.62
CA ARG A 558 -50.16 -11.86 21.11
C ARG A 558 -48.96 -12.80 21.17
N ALA A 559 -47.78 -12.37 20.77
CA ALA A 559 -46.54 -13.16 20.81
C ALA A 559 -46.19 -13.57 22.25
N TRP A 560 -46.50 -12.75 23.23
CA TRP A 560 -46.30 -13.07 24.65
C TRP A 560 -47.40 -13.93 25.27
N GLY A 561 -48.34 -14.41 24.45
CA GLY A 561 -49.40 -15.32 24.87
C GLY A 561 -50.53 -14.63 25.64
N ALA A 562 -50.72 -13.31 25.47
CA ALA A 562 -51.76 -12.53 26.12
C ALA A 562 -52.81 -12.05 25.09
N ALA A 563 -53.11 -12.84 24.05
CA ALA A 563 -53.98 -12.46 22.95
C ALA A 563 -55.40 -12.03 23.41
N SER A 564 -55.92 -12.62 24.51
CA SER A 564 -57.25 -12.29 25.07
C SER A 564 -57.32 -10.87 25.68
N ARG A 565 -56.16 -10.29 26.03
CA ARG A 565 -56.07 -8.95 26.59
C ARG A 565 -55.50 -7.93 25.61
N ALA A 566 -55.28 -8.30 24.34
CA ALA A 566 -54.60 -7.47 23.36
C ALA A 566 -55.37 -6.14 23.08
N ASP A 567 -56.66 -6.21 22.99
CA ASP A 567 -57.48 -5.02 22.72
C ASP A 567 -57.51 -4.04 23.91
N GLU A 568 -57.50 -4.53 25.15
CA GLU A 568 -57.42 -3.71 26.36
C GLU A 568 -56.05 -3.03 26.48
N ILE A 569 -54.96 -3.77 26.25
CA ILE A 569 -53.61 -3.25 26.33
C ILE A 569 -53.34 -2.23 25.23
N GLU A 570 -53.88 -2.47 24.02
CA GLU A 570 -53.78 -1.53 22.91
C GLU A 570 -54.52 -0.25 23.27
N LEU A 571 -55.74 -0.32 23.84
CA LEU A 571 -56.51 0.83 24.23
C LEU A 571 -55.78 1.69 25.29
N VAL A 572 -55.22 1.06 26.33
CA VAL A 572 -54.42 1.72 27.36
C VAL A 572 -53.21 2.43 26.75
N ALA A 573 -52.46 1.74 25.89
CA ALA A 573 -51.31 2.34 25.24
C ALA A 573 -51.68 3.48 24.29
N ASP A 574 -52.79 3.34 23.56
CA ASP A 574 -53.28 4.38 22.66
C ASP A 574 -53.70 5.66 23.37
N GLU A 575 -54.44 5.55 24.47
CA GLU A 575 -54.80 6.68 25.31
C GLU A 575 -53.57 7.42 25.88
N LEU A 576 -52.56 6.68 26.34
CA LEU A 576 -51.34 7.26 26.86
C LEU A 576 -50.53 7.93 25.75
N MET A 577 -50.38 7.29 24.57
CA MET A 577 -49.68 7.85 23.43
C MET A 577 -50.39 9.10 22.90
N THR A 578 -51.70 9.06 22.75
CA THR A 578 -52.51 10.16 22.29
C THR A 578 -52.40 11.36 23.25
N ASN A 579 -52.45 11.14 24.56
CA ASN A 579 -52.23 12.17 25.56
C ASN A 579 -50.84 12.80 25.45
N ALA A 580 -49.81 12.00 25.28
CA ALA A 580 -48.46 12.51 25.08
C ALA A 580 -48.36 13.36 23.79
N LEU A 581 -48.88 12.88 22.68
CA LEU A 581 -48.85 13.60 21.39
C LEU A 581 -49.71 14.88 21.38
N MET A 582 -50.82 14.91 22.11
CA MET A 582 -51.72 16.07 22.16
C MET A 582 -51.25 17.19 23.12
N HIS A 583 -50.50 16.83 24.16
CA HIS A 583 -50.18 17.74 25.25
C HIS A 583 -48.69 18.08 25.38
N THR A 584 -47.83 17.48 24.55
CA THR A 584 -46.38 17.71 24.57
C THR A 584 -45.79 17.87 23.17
N ASP A 585 -44.69 18.57 23.03
CA ASP A 585 -43.98 18.70 21.77
C ASP A 585 -42.91 17.64 21.62
N GLY A 586 -42.80 17.02 20.41
CA GLY A 586 -41.64 16.17 20.04
C GLY A 586 -41.86 14.66 20.06
N GLY A 587 -43.12 14.20 20.08
CA GLY A 587 -43.43 12.76 19.99
C GLY A 587 -43.43 12.03 21.35
N ALA A 588 -43.75 10.74 21.31
CA ALA A 588 -43.84 9.87 22.48
C ALA A 588 -43.06 8.58 22.28
N ILE A 589 -42.53 7.98 23.35
CA ILE A 589 -41.92 6.66 23.35
C ILE A 589 -42.79 5.72 24.19
N VAL A 590 -43.39 4.73 23.55
CA VAL A 590 -44.12 3.69 24.26
C VAL A 590 -43.22 2.49 24.54
N THR A 591 -43.24 2.02 25.79
CA THR A 591 -42.49 0.83 26.22
C THR A 591 -43.46 -0.15 26.90
N LEU A 592 -43.51 -1.38 26.41
CA LEU A 592 -44.19 -2.47 27.06
C LEU A 592 -43.16 -3.44 27.65
N ARG A 593 -43.39 -3.90 28.86
CA ARG A 593 -42.51 -4.87 29.52
C ARG A 593 -43.31 -5.88 30.31
N VAL A 594 -43.06 -7.17 30.05
CA VAL A 594 -43.52 -8.25 30.90
C VAL A 594 -42.69 -8.27 32.18
N LEU A 595 -43.32 -8.11 33.32
CA LEU A 595 -42.62 -8.09 34.59
C LEU A 595 -42.39 -9.56 35.04
N PRO A 596 -41.18 -9.83 35.61
CA PRO A 596 -40.91 -11.16 36.19
C PRO A 596 -41.78 -11.39 37.44
N GLY A 597 -42.33 -12.56 37.57
CA GLY A 597 -43.14 -12.95 38.73
C GLY A 597 -44.16 -14.04 38.42
N PRO A 598 -44.79 -14.67 39.41
CA PRO A 598 -45.78 -15.73 39.24
C PRO A 598 -47.06 -15.20 38.57
N GLU A 599 -47.40 -13.94 38.77
CA GLU A 599 -48.46 -13.25 38.09
C GLU A 599 -47.87 -12.55 36.85
N ARG A 600 -48.27 -12.96 35.64
CA ARG A 600 -47.87 -12.33 34.39
C ARG A 600 -48.43 -10.92 34.34
N ARG A 601 -47.64 -9.93 34.80
CA ARG A 601 -47.98 -8.50 34.72
C ARG A 601 -47.28 -7.85 33.57
N LEU A 602 -48.02 -7.01 32.82
CA LEU A 602 -47.49 -6.18 31.75
C LEU A 602 -47.43 -4.74 32.26
N ARG A 603 -46.29 -4.09 32.07
CA ARG A 603 -46.11 -2.68 32.33
C ARG A 603 -46.10 -1.93 30.99
N VAL A 604 -46.97 -0.93 30.89
CA VAL A 604 -47.03 -0.01 29.78
C VAL A 604 -46.53 1.34 30.28
N GLU A 605 -45.49 1.83 29.63
CA GLU A 605 -44.89 3.16 29.93
C GLU A 605 -44.91 3.97 28.65
N VAL A 606 -45.32 5.27 28.79
CA VAL A 606 -45.18 6.24 27.70
C VAL A 606 -44.38 7.42 28.23
N GLU A 607 -43.26 7.66 27.58
CA GLU A 607 -42.34 8.75 27.87
C GLU A 607 -42.58 9.86 26.86
N ASP A 608 -42.73 11.10 27.34
CA ASP A 608 -42.78 12.31 26.53
C ASP A 608 -41.67 13.31 26.95
N ARG A 609 -41.60 14.45 26.32
CA ARG A 609 -40.60 15.49 26.63
C ARG A 609 -41.09 16.49 27.69
N SER A 610 -42.25 16.33 28.26
CA SER A 610 -42.79 17.23 29.28
C SER A 610 -42.26 16.88 30.65
N SER A 611 -41.89 17.85 31.42
CA SER A 611 -41.62 17.69 32.86
C SER A 611 -42.87 17.79 33.73
N ALA A 612 -44.01 18.08 33.13
CA ALA A 612 -45.29 18.22 33.83
C ALA A 612 -45.91 16.84 34.09
N LEU A 613 -46.31 16.55 35.32
CA LEU A 613 -47.02 15.31 35.64
C LEU A 613 -48.43 15.33 35.08
N PRO A 614 -48.92 14.18 34.57
CA PRO A 614 -50.31 14.08 34.10
C PRO A 614 -51.28 14.37 35.24
N ARG A 615 -52.30 15.26 34.99
CA ARG A 615 -53.30 15.61 35.98
C ARG A 615 -54.65 15.02 35.59
N ARG A 616 -55.31 14.34 36.53
CA ARG A 616 -56.71 13.94 36.35
C ARG A 616 -57.58 15.20 36.23
N ARG A 617 -58.41 15.25 35.19
CA ARG A 617 -59.46 16.23 35.07
C ARG A 617 -60.79 15.58 35.42
N GLU A 618 -61.60 16.20 36.30
CA GLU A 618 -62.96 15.78 36.51
C GLU A 618 -63.77 16.02 35.23
N ALA A 619 -64.41 14.97 34.72
CA ALA A 619 -65.26 15.08 33.54
C ALA A 619 -66.48 15.95 33.84
N GLY A 620 -66.53 17.15 33.31
CA GLY A 620 -67.78 17.94 33.33
C GLY A 620 -68.82 17.23 32.43
N GLU A 621 -70.09 17.33 32.80
CA GLU A 621 -71.23 16.63 32.22
C GLU A 621 -71.43 16.83 30.69
N ALA A 622 -70.63 17.63 29.99
CA ALA A 622 -70.78 17.94 28.55
C ALA A 622 -69.52 17.72 27.70
N GLY A 623 -68.43 17.16 28.21
CA GLY A 623 -67.13 17.05 27.49
C GLY A 623 -66.81 15.62 27.03
N VAL A 624 -66.56 15.43 25.74
CA VAL A 624 -66.09 14.15 25.14
C VAL A 624 -64.59 13.94 25.45
N SER A 625 -63.85 14.94 25.89
CA SER A 625 -62.40 14.85 26.21
C SER A 625 -62.17 14.81 27.72
N GLY A 626 -61.25 13.92 28.17
CA GLY A 626 -60.81 13.82 29.57
C GLY A 626 -61.11 12.48 30.26
N ARG A 627 -61.68 11.49 29.55
CA ARG A 627 -62.01 10.16 30.08
C ARG A 627 -60.88 9.15 29.96
N GLY A 628 -59.83 9.44 29.19
CA GLY A 628 -58.74 8.47 28.88
C GLY A 628 -58.02 7.94 30.11
N LEU A 629 -57.55 8.80 31.00
CA LEU A 629 -56.89 8.40 32.24
C LEU A 629 -57.82 7.69 33.24
N LEU A 630 -59.13 7.93 33.14
CA LEU A 630 -60.11 7.22 33.94
C LEU A 630 -60.33 5.77 33.45
N LEU A 631 -60.28 5.58 32.12
CA LEU A 631 -60.33 4.26 31.48
C LEU A 631 -59.06 3.45 31.83
N VAL A 632 -57.87 4.11 31.80
CA VAL A 632 -56.62 3.46 32.19
C VAL A 632 -56.62 2.99 33.63
N ASP A 633 -57.34 3.64 34.54
CA ASP A 633 -57.47 3.33 35.94
C ASP A 633 -58.47 2.17 36.22
N GLN A 634 -59.38 1.93 35.28
CA GLN A 634 -60.42 0.87 35.40
C GLN A 634 -60.03 -0.45 34.76
N LEU A 635 -59.01 -0.45 33.84
CA LEU A 635 -58.52 -1.64 33.15
C LEU A 635 -57.22 -2.17 33.78
#